data_33738995fa34f7e6b5e20abc28949aa1
#
_entry.id   33738995fa34f7e6b5e20abc28949aa1
#
_cell.length_a   1.000
_cell.length_b   1.000
_cell.length_c   1.000
_cell.angle_alpha   90.00
_cell.angle_beta   90.00
_cell.angle_gamma   90.00
#
_symmetry.space_group_name_H-M   'P 1'
#
loop_
_entity.id
_entity.type
_entity.pdbx_description
1 polymer ?
#
loop_
_entity_poly.entity_id
_entity_poly.type
_entity_poly.pdbx_seq_one_letter_code
_entity_poly.pdbx_strand_id
1 'polypeptide(L)'
;MKKMFLFLLAFVAIVAEAQTKGNFEVLDLGSFKLHVYNTNDALGDASYIIEGKTGLVTLEQPLFKDNVSEFDAYVVSLNKPVQKIITDYHVGGTGNHDVVMIEGMPDFVKGTVYGGMMQNFAKIFGDAIVPMPTGKTEEVPLGSTQNWNGVKFSFQKGA
;
A
#
# COMPACT_ATOMS: atom_id res chain seq x y z
N MET A 1 44.26 39.32 -28.90
CA MET A 1 43.96 37.88 -28.66
C MET A 1 42.86 37.79 -27.61
N LYS A 2 41.60 37.59 -28.05
CA LYS A 2 40.45 37.47 -27.17
C LYS A 2 40.27 36.00 -26.82
N LYS A 3 40.44 35.65 -25.54
CA LYS A 3 40.14 34.29 -25.02
C LYS A 3 38.65 34.15 -24.85
N MET A 4 38.05 33.32 -25.70
CA MET A 4 36.68 32.94 -25.65
C MET A 4 36.54 31.82 -24.61
N PHE A 5 35.92 32.12 -23.46
CA PHE A 5 35.56 31.11 -22.44
C PHE A 5 34.29 30.41 -22.90
N LEU A 6 34.43 29.15 -23.26
CA LEU A 6 33.33 28.27 -23.59
C LEU A 6 32.77 27.75 -22.26
N PHE A 7 31.59 28.24 -21.84
CA PHE A 7 30.85 27.68 -20.71
C PHE A 7 30.12 26.42 -21.21
N LEU A 8 30.63 25.27 -20.80
CA LEU A 8 29.97 23.99 -21.01
C LEU A 8 28.88 23.88 -19.95
N LEU A 9 27.61 24.21 -20.30
CA LEU A 9 26.45 23.91 -19.50
C LEU A 9 26.22 22.40 -19.58
N ALA A 10 26.62 21.67 -18.54
CA ALA A 10 26.18 20.29 -18.35
C ALA A 10 24.70 20.29 -17.99
N PHE A 11 23.85 20.01 -18.96
CA PHE A 11 22.45 19.65 -18.73
C PHE A 11 22.43 18.29 -18.01
N VAL A 12 22.28 18.29 -16.71
CA VAL A 12 21.87 17.09 -15.98
C VAL A 12 20.40 16.89 -16.32
N ALA A 13 20.13 16.06 -17.32
CA ALA A 13 18.80 15.54 -17.55
C ALA A 13 18.46 14.63 -16.36
N ILE A 14 17.67 15.12 -15.43
CA ILE A 14 16.97 14.27 -14.47
C ILE A 14 15.96 13.50 -15.34
N VAL A 15 16.33 12.28 -15.68
CA VAL A 15 15.38 11.33 -16.25
C VAL A 15 14.45 11.00 -15.08
N ALA A 16 13.30 11.66 -15.01
CA ALA A 16 12.18 11.16 -14.24
C ALA A 16 11.83 9.82 -14.88
N GLU A 17 12.27 8.71 -14.29
CA GLU A 17 11.75 7.41 -14.67
C GLU A 17 10.24 7.48 -14.48
N ALA A 18 9.51 7.41 -15.58
CA ALA A 18 8.06 7.27 -15.53
C ALA A 18 7.81 5.98 -14.73
N GLN A 19 7.17 6.11 -13.58
CA GLN A 19 6.80 4.96 -12.76
C GLN A 19 6.02 3.99 -13.65
N THR A 20 6.51 2.76 -13.77
CA THR A 20 5.81 1.73 -14.54
C THR A 20 4.52 1.41 -13.78
N LYS A 21 3.41 1.33 -14.51
CA LYS A 21 2.14 0.90 -13.90
C LYS A 21 2.30 -0.44 -13.23
N GLY A 22 1.61 -0.62 -12.11
CA GLY A 22 1.50 -1.90 -11.46
C GLY A 22 0.75 -2.92 -12.32
N ASN A 23 0.77 -4.16 -11.92
CA ASN A 23 0.04 -5.22 -12.59
C ASN A 23 -0.77 -6.05 -11.60
N PHE A 24 -1.94 -6.50 -12.05
CA PHE A 24 -2.82 -7.38 -11.29
C PHE A 24 -2.70 -8.81 -11.81
N GLU A 25 -2.57 -9.74 -10.88
CA GLU A 25 -2.70 -11.18 -11.12
C GLU A 25 -3.89 -11.70 -10.33
N VAL A 26 -4.65 -12.64 -10.90
CA VAL A 26 -5.84 -13.20 -10.24
C VAL A 26 -5.70 -14.71 -10.12
N LEU A 27 -5.77 -15.19 -8.88
CA LEU A 27 -5.74 -16.61 -8.55
C LEU A 27 -7.14 -17.02 -8.07
N ASP A 28 -7.77 -17.95 -8.78
CA ASP A 28 -9.03 -18.57 -8.34
C ASP A 28 -8.72 -19.72 -7.38
N LEU A 29 -9.12 -19.55 -6.11
CA LEU A 29 -8.91 -20.54 -5.05
C LEU A 29 -10.21 -21.28 -4.68
N GLY A 30 -11.20 -21.25 -5.57
CA GLY A 30 -12.45 -21.97 -5.44
C GLY A 30 -13.48 -21.25 -4.54
N SER A 31 -13.21 -21.10 -3.26
CA SER A 31 -14.10 -20.40 -2.31
C SER A 31 -13.99 -18.87 -2.37
N PHE A 32 -12.89 -18.35 -2.88
CA PHE A 32 -12.62 -16.93 -3.08
C PHE A 32 -11.58 -16.75 -4.19
N LYS A 33 -11.42 -15.52 -4.68
CA LYS A 33 -10.30 -15.14 -5.55
C LYS A 33 -9.33 -14.28 -4.80
N LEU A 34 -8.04 -14.49 -5.04
CA LEU A 34 -6.96 -13.63 -4.58
C LEU A 34 -6.46 -12.82 -5.77
N HIS A 35 -6.58 -11.49 -5.66
CA HIS A 35 -5.96 -10.57 -6.60
C HIS A 35 -4.68 -10.04 -5.96
N VAL A 36 -3.58 -10.16 -6.67
CA VAL A 36 -2.27 -9.65 -6.27
C VAL A 36 -1.95 -8.45 -7.13
N TYR A 37 -1.77 -7.31 -6.50
CA TYR A 37 -1.33 -6.09 -7.17
C TYR A 37 0.15 -5.87 -6.87
N ASN A 38 1.00 -6.08 -7.88
CA ASN A 38 2.41 -5.73 -7.81
C ASN A 38 2.56 -4.27 -8.22
N THR A 39 3.05 -3.43 -7.32
CA THR A 39 3.07 -1.97 -7.53
C THR A 39 4.04 -1.52 -8.61
N ASN A 40 5.11 -2.27 -8.85
CA ASN A 40 6.23 -1.91 -9.73
C ASN A 40 6.81 -0.51 -9.42
N ASP A 41 6.66 -0.07 -8.18
CA ASP A 41 7.22 1.18 -7.69
C ASP A 41 8.66 1.02 -7.16
N ALA A 42 9.22 2.09 -6.61
CA ALA A 42 10.60 2.11 -6.11
C ALA A 42 10.83 1.18 -4.89
N LEU A 43 9.78 0.76 -4.19
CA LEU A 43 9.84 -0.13 -3.03
C LEU A 43 9.59 -1.59 -3.41
N GLY A 44 8.93 -1.83 -4.55
CA GLY A 44 8.59 -3.18 -5.03
C GLY A 44 7.55 -3.88 -4.17
N ASP A 45 6.62 -3.12 -3.60
CA ASP A 45 5.58 -3.61 -2.71
C ASP A 45 4.46 -4.35 -3.47
N ALA A 46 3.67 -5.10 -2.73
CA ALA A 46 2.45 -5.72 -3.24
C ALA A 46 1.27 -5.46 -2.30
N SER A 47 0.08 -5.30 -2.90
CA SER A 47 -1.19 -5.22 -2.19
C SER A 47 -2.12 -6.33 -2.65
N TYR A 48 -3.07 -6.71 -1.82
CA TYR A 48 -3.89 -7.87 -2.10
C TYR A 48 -5.36 -7.55 -1.93
N ILE A 49 -6.22 -8.21 -2.74
CA ILE A 49 -7.65 -8.17 -2.59
C ILE A 49 -8.17 -9.61 -2.51
N ILE A 50 -8.87 -9.92 -1.45
CA ILE A 50 -9.58 -11.17 -1.30
C ILE A 50 -11.02 -10.93 -1.70
N GLU A 51 -11.38 -11.41 -2.88
CA GLU A 51 -12.73 -11.33 -3.42
C GLU A 51 -13.54 -12.55 -2.99
N GLY A 52 -14.38 -12.36 -2.01
CA GLY A 52 -15.31 -13.38 -1.60
C GLY A 52 -16.67 -13.27 -2.31
N LYS A 53 -17.65 -14.01 -1.79
CA LYS A 53 -18.96 -14.11 -2.43
C LYS A 53 -19.71 -12.78 -2.48
N THR A 54 -19.67 -11.98 -1.41
CA THR A 54 -20.55 -10.80 -1.25
C THR A 54 -19.75 -9.50 -1.02
N GLY A 55 -18.43 -9.53 -1.00
CA GLY A 55 -17.61 -8.35 -0.76
C GLY A 55 -16.12 -8.60 -0.93
N LEU A 56 -15.34 -7.61 -0.60
CA LEU A 56 -13.89 -7.58 -0.70
C LEU A 56 -13.27 -7.38 0.69
N VAL A 57 -12.11 -7.98 0.88
CA VAL A 57 -11.18 -7.62 1.97
C VAL A 57 -9.87 -7.25 1.31
N THR A 58 -9.35 -6.06 1.58
CA THR A 58 -8.05 -5.63 1.07
C THR A 58 -6.97 -5.80 2.13
N LEU A 59 -5.76 -6.16 1.71
CA LEU A 59 -4.60 -6.31 2.58
C LEU A 59 -3.47 -5.47 2.02
N GLU A 60 -2.75 -4.80 2.91
CA GLU A 60 -1.64 -3.94 2.59
C GLU A 60 -2.03 -2.88 1.53
N GLN A 61 -1.69 -1.65 1.77
CA GLN A 61 -2.09 -0.58 0.85
C GLN A 61 -0.85 0.04 0.20
N PRO A 62 -0.91 0.41 -1.09
CA PRO A 62 0.22 1.06 -1.74
C PRO A 62 0.61 2.38 -1.06
N LEU A 63 1.87 2.75 -1.14
CA LEU A 63 2.38 4.01 -0.58
C LEU A 63 2.34 5.17 -1.59
N PHE A 64 2.60 4.90 -2.86
CA PHE A 64 2.66 5.94 -3.89
C PHE A 64 1.27 6.31 -4.41
N LYS A 65 1.00 7.60 -4.58
CA LYS A 65 -0.32 8.13 -4.99
C LYS A 65 -0.85 7.52 -6.29
N ASP A 66 0.02 7.30 -7.27
CA ASP A 66 -0.39 6.71 -8.53
C ASP A 66 -0.81 5.25 -8.37
N ASN A 67 -0.07 4.50 -7.54
CA ASN A 67 -0.42 3.11 -7.20
C ASN A 67 -1.71 3.03 -6.39
N VAL A 68 -1.93 3.94 -5.43
CA VAL A 68 -3.20 4.04 -4.69
C VAL A 68 -4.36 4.27 -5.66
N SER A 69 -4.22 5.24 -6.58
CA SER A 69 -5.25 5.54 -7.56
C SER A 69 -5.56 4.35 -8.48
N GLU A 70 -4.53 3.61 -8.90
CA GLU A 70 -4.67 2.42 -9.74
C GLU A 70 -5.34 1.27 -8.97
N PHE A 71 -4.92 1.04 -7.73
CA PHE A 71 -5.49 0.02 -6.85
C PHE A 71 -6.96 0.30 -6.55
N ASP A 72 -7.30 1.52 -6.17
CA ASP A 72 -8.67 1.94 -5.88
C ASP A 72 -9.58 1.81 -7.10
N ALA A 73 -9.11 2.23 -8.28
CA ALA A 73 -9.86 2.07 -9.52
C ALA A 73 -10.16 0.59 -9.82
N TYR A 74 -9.19 -0.29 -9.56
CA TYR A 74 -9.39 -1.72 -9.72
C TYR A 74 -10.38 -2.28 -8.70
N VAL A 75 -10.26 -1.92 -7.42
CA VAL A 75 -11.21 -2.30 -6.36
C VAL A 75 -12.64 -1.92 -6.74
N VAL A 76 -12.84 -0.68 -7.22
CA VAL A 76 -14.16 -0.20 -7.70
C VAL A 76 -14.66 -1.04 -8.87
N SER A 77 -13.80 -1.44 -9.80
CA SER A 77 -14.17 -2.24 -10.98
C SER A 77 -14.72 -3.62 -10.64
N LEU A 78 -14.38 -4.17 -9.46
CA LEU A 78 -14.89 -5.45 -8.98
C LEU A 78 -16.37 -5.38 -8.55
N ASN A 79 -16.93 -4.18 -8.43
CA ASN A 79 -18.36 -3.94 -8.14
C ASN A 79 -18.89 -4.69 -6.91
N LYS A 80 -18.07 -4.77 -5.87
CA LYS A 80 -18.39 -5.36 -4.56
C LYS A 80 -17.96 -4.42 -3.44
N PRO A 81 -18.70 -4.37 -2.30
CA PRO A 81 -18.31 -3.52 -1.17
C PRO A 81 -17.03 -4.03 -0.51
N VAL A 82 -16.14 -3.11 -0.15
CA VAL A 82 -15.00 -3.40 0.73
C VAL A 82 -15.53 -3.53 2.16
N GLN A 83 -15.39 -4.69 2.76
CA GLN A 83 -15.87 -4.99 4.11
C GLN A 83 -14.83 -4.70 5.18
N LYS A 84 -13.57 -4.97 4.89
CA LYS A 84 -12.44 -4.73 5.78
C LYS A 84 -11.20 -4.35 4.97
N ILE A 85 -10.40 -3.48 5.56
CA ILE A 85 -9.05 -3.16 5.12
C ILE A 85 -8.12 -3.67 6.20
N ILE A 86 -7.28 -4.65 5.89
CA ILE A 86 -6.30 -5.22 6.82
C ILE A 86 -4.95 -4.63 6.44
N THR A 87 -4.20 -4.18 7.43
CA THR A 87 -2.83 -3.75 7.22
C THR A 87 -1.97 -4.07 8.43
N ASP A 88 -0.70 -4.31 8.20
CA ASP A 88 0.30 -4.32 9.27
C ASP A 88 0.94 -2.92 9.37
N TYR A 89 2.15 -2.73 8.90
CA TYR A 89 2.81 -1.42 8.89
C TYR A 89 2.67 -0.68 7.55
N HIS A 90 2.15 -1.31 6.49
CA HIS A 90 1.89 -0.67 5.20
C HIS A 90 0.53 0.05 5.20
N VAL A 91 0.43 1.08 6.01
CA VAL A 91 -0.83 1.84 6.19
C VAL A 91 -1.05 2.92 5.13
N GLY A 92 -0.13 3.09 4.20
CA GLY A 92 -0.05 4.24 3.30
C GLY A 92 -1.38 4.64 2.64
N GLY A 93 -1.92 3.84 1.73
CA GLY A 93 -3.10 4.16 0.93
C GLY A 93 -4.44 4.11 1.67
N THR A 94 -4.48 3.87 2.98
CA THR A 94 -5.75 3.73 3.71
C THR A 94 -6.50 5.05 3.91
N GLY A 95 -5.84 6.19 3.81
CA GLY A 95 -6.45 7.50 3.90
C GLY A 95 -7.20 7.73 5.21
N ASN A 96 -8.52 7.95 5.14
CA ASN A 96 -9.41 8.11 6.29
C ASN A 96 -10.28 6.86 6.57
N HIS A 97 -10.03 5.76 5.89
CA HIS A 97 -10.77 4.52 6.11
C HIS A 97 -10.35 3.85 7.41
N ASP A 98 -11.31 3.22 8.07
CA ASP A 98 -11.04 2.39 9.23
C ASP A 98 -10.32 1.10 8.81
N VAL A 99 -9.32 0.71 9.57
CA VAL A 99 -8.46 -0.45 9.26
C VAL A 99 -8.46 -1.47 10.39
N VAL A 100 -8.14 -2.69 10.05
CA VAL A 100 -7.90 -3.79 11.00
C VAL A 100 -6.40 -4.04 11.07
N MET A 101 -5.87 -4.10 12.29
CA MET A 101 -4.48 -4.46 12.58
C MET A 101 -4.43 -5.56 13.64
N ILE A 102 -3.34 -6.32 13.64
CA ILE A 102 -3.05 -7.22 14.75
C ILE A 102 -2.68 -6.39 15.99
N GLU A 103 -3.01 -6.90 17.19
CA GLU A 103 -2.72 -6.23 18.46
C GLU A 103 -1.26 -5.82 18.57
N GLY A 104 -1.01 -4.62 19.09
CA GLY A 104 0.32 -4.01 19.23
C GLY A 104 0.88 -3.35 17.97
N MET A 105 0.33 -3.62 16.78
CA MET A 105 0.78 -2.98 15.55
C MET A 105 0.49 -1.47 15.52
N PRO A 106 -0.65 -0.98 16.03
CA PRO A 106 -0.90 0.46 16.08
C PRO A 106 0.15 1.24 16.88
N ASP A 107 0.67 0.65 17.96
CA ASP A 107 1.73 1.28 18.76
C ASP A 107 3.06 1.30 18.00
N PHE A 108 3.37 0.26 17.24
CA PHE A 108 4.53 0.23 16.36
C PHE A 108 4.44 1.31 15.27
N VAL A 109 3.30 1.43 14.61
CA VAL A 109 3.08 2.44 13.54
C VAL A 109 3.18 3.86 14.08
N LYS A 110 2.70 4.12 15.30
CA LYS A 110 2.81 5.42 15.97
C LYS A 110 4.20 5.65 16.58
N GLY A 111 5.01 4.61 16.69
CA GLY A 111 6.31 4.65 17.33
C GLY A 111 7.36 5.41 16.54
N THR A 112 8.49 5.72 17.22
CA THR A 112 9.57 6.52 16.64
C THR A 112 10.29 5.83 15.48
N VAL A 113 10.36 4.50 15.48
CA VAL A 113 11.03 3.73 14.42
C VAL A 113 10.28 3.87 13.10
N TYR A 114 8.99 3.54 13.11
CA TYR A 114 8.16 3.66 11.91
C TYR A 114 7.96 5.11 11.49
N GLY A 115 7.68 6.01 12.43
CA GLY A 115 7.54 7.43 12.15
C GLY A 115 8.83 8.02 11.56
N GLY A 116 10.01 7.59 12.01
CA GLY A 116 11.30 7.99 11.43
C GLY A 116 11.49 7.47 10.00
N MET A 117 11.08 6.24 9.73
CA MET A 117 11.09 5.65 8.38
C MET A 117 10.20 6.45 7.43
N MET A 118 8.95 6.74 7.84
CA MET A 118 8.02 7.52 7.03
C MET A 118 8.48 8.96 6.78
N GLN A 119 9.14 9.60 7.76
CA GLN A 119 9.78 10.90 7.55
C GLN A 119 10.91 10.85 6.52
N ASN A 120 11.68 9.77 6.50
CA ASN A 120 12.72 9.58 5.48
C ASN A 120 12.12 9.35 4.10
N PHE A 121 11.07 8.56 3.99
CA PHE A 121 10.33 8.38 2.73
C PHE A 121 9.78 9.71 2.21
N ALA A 122 9.20 10.52 3.09
CA ALA A 122 8.71 11.85 2.71
C ALA A 122 9.83 12.76 2.20
N LYS A 123 11.06 12.66 2.73
CA LYS A 123 12.22 13.42 2.23
C LYS A 123 12.71 12.92 0.88
N ILE A 124 12.66 11.60 0.64
CA ILE A 124 13.17 10.98 -0.59
C ILE A 124 12.15 11.14 -1.72
N PHE A 125 10.89 10.83 -1.45
CA PHE A 125 9.83 10.72 -2.47
C PHE A 125 8.92 11.96 -2.53
N GLY A 126 8.99 12.84 -1.53
CA GLY A 126 8.23 14.10 -1.50
C GLY A 126 6.73 13.88 -1.68
N ASP A 127 6.15 14.60 -2.63
CA ASP A 127 4.72 14.57 -2.92
C ASP A 127 4.25 13.32 -3.67
N ALA A 128 5.15 12.40 -4.06
CA ALA A 128 4.77 11.17 -4.75
C ALA A 128 4.07 10.17 -3.81
N ILE A 129 4.35 10.22 -2.50
CA ILE A 129 3.72 9.33 -1.52
C ILE A 129 2.49 9.96 -0.87
N VAL A 130 1.61 9.09 -0.36
CA VAL A 130 0.42 9.51 0.38
C VAL A 130 0.78 9.94 1.81
N PRO A 131 -0.02 10.86 2.42
CA PRO A 131 0.17 11.23 3.81
C PRO A 131 -0.17 10.07 4.75
N MET A 132 0.27 10.18 5.99
CA MET A 132 -0.14 9.24 7.05
C MET A 132 -1.66 9.18 7.18
N PRO A 133 -2.25 7.98 7.32
CA PRO A 133 -3.68 7.82 7.43
C PRO A 133 -4.26 8.40 8.72
N THR A 134 -5.55 8.71 8.68
CA THR A 134 -6.30 9.28 9.80
C THR A 134 -7.51 8.44 10.23
N GLY A 135 -7.73 7.29 9.60
CA GLY A 135 -8.79 6.34 9.95
C GLY A 135 -8.57 5.72 11.34
N LYS A 136 -9.62 5.12 11.87
CA LYS A 136 -9.57 4.38 13.14
C LYS A 136 -8.98 3.00 12.91
N THR A 137 -8.33 2.48 13.95
CA THR A 137 -7.80 1.12 13.95
C THR A 137 -8.63 0.23 14.86
N GLU A 138 -9.12 -0.89 14.32
CA GLU A 138 -9.67 -2.02 15.05
C GLU A 138 -8.54 -3.03 15.28
N GLU A 139 -8.25 -3.36 16.53
CA GLU A 139 -7.22 -4.36 16.83
C GLU A 139 -7.83 -5.75 16.94
N VAL A 140 -7.18 -6.72 16.34
CA VAL A 140 -7.54 -8.15 16.46
C VAL A 140 -6.46 -8.89 17.24
N PRO A 141 -6.85 -9.75 18.22
CA PRO A 141 -5.89 -10.46 19.03
C PRO A 141 -5.02 -11.41 18.21
N LEU A 142 -3.74 -11.50 18.58
CA LEU A 142 -2.83 -12.51 18.05
C LEU A 142 -3.35 -13.92 18.38
N GLY A 143 -3.32 -14.82 17.41
CA GLY A 143 -3.88 -16.17 17.52
C GLY A 143 -5.39 -16.24 17.24
N SER A 144 -6.05 -15.10 17.01
CA SER A 144 -7.48 -15.08 16.72
C SER A 144 -7.80 -15.50 15.28
N THR A 145 -9.08 -15.79 15.08
CA THR A 145 -9.64 -16.09 13.75
C THR A 145 -10.90 -15.26 13.54
N GLN A 146 -10.98 -14.62 12.40
CA GLN A 146 -12.14 -13.84 11.95
C GLN A 146 -12.74 -14.47 10.71
N ASN A 147 -14.04 -14.27 10.49
CA ASN A 147 -14.71 -14.69 9.26
C ASN A 147 -15.33 -13.45 8.60
N TRP A 148 -14.76 -13.02 7.49
CA TRP A 148 -15.28 -11.92 6.70
C TRP A 148 -15.62 -12.42 5.31
N ASN A 149 -16.81 -12.12 4.85
CA ASN A 149 -17.26 -12.45 3.51
C ASN A 149 -17.18 -13.96 3.17
N GLY A 150 -17.35 -14.82 4.17
CA GLY A 150 -17.24 -16.27 4.03
C GLY A 150 -15.80 -16.79 3.93
N VAL A 151 -14.82 -15.91 4.05
CA VAL A 151 -13.39 -16.26 4.09
C VAL A 151 -12.88 -16.21 5.52
N LYS A 152 -12.13 -17.24 5.91
CA LYS A 152 -11.52 -17.36 7.23
C LYS A 152 -10.14 -16.72 7.24
N PHE A 153 -9.93 -15.75 8.13
CA PHE A 153 -8.67 -15.06 8.36
C PHE A 153 -8.10 -15.49 9.72
N SER A 154 -6.89 -15.99 9.75
CA SER A 154 -6.19 -16.35 10.98
C SER A 154 -4.99 -15.43 11.19
N PHE A 155 -4.94 -14.79 12.35
CA PHE A 155 -3.89 -13.83 12.72
C PHE A 155 -2.88 -14.52 13.61
N GLN A 156 -1.68 -14.79 13.11
CA GLN A 156 -0.66 -15.55 13.80
C GLN A 156 0.67 -14.80 13.74
N LYS A 157 1.50 -15.01 14.77
CA LYS A 157 2.88 -14.52 14.74
C LYS A 157 3.65 -15.32 13.69
N GLY A 158 4.38 -14.62 12.83
CA GLY A 158 5.33 -15.25 11.91
C GLY A 158 6.40 -16.07 12.66
N ALA A 159 6.97 -17.05 11.98
CA ALA A 159 8.05 -17.88 12.52
C ALA A 159 9.34 -17.09 12.63
#